data_15041cb14f14f751b8a5667eeeceeec2
#
_entry.id   15041cb14f14f751b8a5667eeeceeec2
#
_cell.length_a   1.000
_cell.length_b   1.000
_cell.length_c   1.000
_cell.angle_alpha   90.00
_cell.angle_beta   90.00
_cell.angle_gamma   90.00
#
_symmetry.space_group_name_H-M   'P 1'
#
loop_
_entity.id
_entity.type
_entity.pdbx_description
1 polymer ?
#
loop_
_entity_poly.entity_id
_entity_poly.type
_entity_poly.pdbx_seq_one_letter_code
_entity_poly.pdbx_strand_id
1 'polypeptide(L)'
;DALFIKSLLFKKSYNRLLYEHGYFCYRYLENFHHNGNHLIADAGALVFLGEFFPQNNETNLWCERGWSILVREIFRQVHADGTDYEGSTSYHRMVAELFLWPARYRRVREKGVPELYYDRLRCMAEFTSAYTKPDGTAPLWGDADDGRPYKFGEQLPSQHNYLPALISLAIDDTPLQASYFSSSTEIIWALGIGVDVDGEVATKKRVISKAFDDSGVYIMASEVDHVFIDCGPVGHGGRGGHGHNDCLSFEAVLNEVPLLTDSGTYVYTENFQWRNSFRGTSFHNTPRIDQTEQNRFVSD
;
A
#
# COMPACT_ATOMS: atom_id res chain seq x y z
N ASP A 1 -38.82 15.21 16.12
CA ASP A 1 -38.85 15.45 14.68
C ASP A 1 -37.79 16.43 14.17
N ALA A 2 -37.25 17.34 15.02
CA ALA A 2 -36.14 18.20 14.61
C ALA A 2 -34.85 17.44 14.34
N LEU A 3 -34.58 16.33 15.05
CA LEU A 3 -33.45 15.43 14.81
C LEU A 3 -33.58 14.69 13.47
N PHE A 4 -34.78 14.26 13.11
CA PHE A 4 -35.05 13.60 11.84
C PHE A 4 -34.83 14.56 10.66
N ILE A 5 -35.36 15.80 10.76
CA ILE A 5 -35.15 16.83 9.73
C ILE A 5 -33.67 17.20 9.61
N LYS A 6 -32.93 17.36 10.72
CA LYS A 6 -31.49 17.59 10.70
C LYS A 6 -30.73 16.43 10.04
N SER A 7 -31.11 15.19 10.31
CA SER A 7 -30.49 14.01 9.68
C SER A 7 -30.74 13.96 8.17
N LEU A 8 -31.96 14.31 7.72
CA LEU A 8 -32.30 14.40 6.30
C LEU A 8 -31.54 15.51 5.57
N LEU A 9 -31.41 16.68 6.21
CA LEU A 9 -30.66 17.81 5.66
C LEU A 9 -29.16 17.47 5.58
N PHE A 10 -28.62 16.85 6.62
CA PHE A 10 -27.25 16.36 6.64
C PHE A 10 -27.01 15.35 5.53
N LYS A 11 -27.87 14.34 5.39
CA LYS A 11 -27.77 13.33 4.32
C LYS A 11 -27.81 13.96 2.93
N LYS A 12 -28.71 14.94 2.71
CA LYS A 12 -28.80 15.64 1.43
C LYS A 12 -27.53 16.44 1.11
N SER A 13 -27.01 17.18 2.08
CA SER A 13 -25.79 17.97 1.92
C SER A 13 -24.56 17.07 1.71
N TYR A 14 -24.47 15.98 2.45
CA TYR A 14 -23.41 15.00 2.33
C TYR A 14 -23.42 14.31 0.97
N ASN A 15 -24.59 13.85 0.50
CA ASN A 15 -24.70 13.23 -0.82
C ASN A 15 -24.32 14.21 -1.95
N ARG A 16 -24.71 15.50 -1.80
CA ARG A 16 -24.31 16.51 -2.77
C ARG A 16 -22.78 16.67 -2.79
N LEU A 17 -22.15 16.77 -1.63
CA LEU A 17 -20.69 16.89 -1.52
C LEU A 17 -19.99 15.69 -2.17
N LEU A 18 -20.42 14.47 -1.86
CA LEU A 18 -19.86 13.25 -2.47
C LEU A 18 -20.02 13.25 -3.99
N TYR A 19 -21.18 13.69 -4.49
CA TYR A 19 -21.41 13.77 -5.94
C TYR A 19 -20.48 14.81 -6.61
N GLU A 20 -20.34 15.98 -6.00
CA GLU A 20 -19.44 17.04 -6.49
C GLU A 20 -17.97 16.54 -6.51
N HIS A 21 -17.53 15.80 -5.49
CA HIS A 21 -16.23 15.15 -5.47
C HIS A 21 -16.06 14.11 -6.58
N GLY A 22 -17.05 13.23 -6.79
CA GLY A 22 -17.01 12.25 -7.88
C GLY A 22 -16.96 12.91 -9.25
N TYR A 23 -17.75 13.97 -9.45
CA TYR A 23 -17.71 14.76 -10.68
C TYR A 23 -16.35 15.41 -10.89
N PHE A 24 -15.76 15.99 -9.84
CA PHE A 24 -14.45 16.62 -9.89
C PHE A 24 -13.36 15.58 -10.22
N CYS A 25 -13.28 14.47 -9.51
CA CYS A 25 -12.32 13.39 -9.79
C CYS A 25 -12.46 12.86 -11.22
N TYR A 26 -13.70 12.66 -11.70
CA TYR A 26 -13.92 12.21 -13.07
C TYR A 26 -13.40 13.19 -14.13
N ARG A 27 -13.50 14.50 -13.88
CA ARG A 27 -13.06 15.55 -14.82
C ARG A 27 -11.57 15.86 -14.75
N TYR A 28 -10.97 15.69 -13.58
CA TYR A 28 -9.63 16.17 -13.26
C TYR A 28 -8.75 15.07 -12.64
N LEU A 29 -8.84 13.84 -13.19
CA LEU A 29 -7.96 12.75 -12.79
C LEU A 29 -6.50 13.16 -12.86
N GLU A 30 -5.72 12.82 -11.85
CA GLU A 30 -4.26 12.98 -11.81
C GLU A 30 -3.57 11.96 -12.74
N ASN A 31 -3.85 12.07 -14.03
CA ASN A 31 -3.36 11.15 -15.06
C ASN A 31 -2.28 11.81 -15.91
N PHE A 32 -1.04 11.51 -15.60
CA PHE A 32 0.16 12.07 -16.21
C PHE A 32 0.94 11.01 -16.99
N HIS A 33 2.13 11.36 -17.45
CA HIS A 33 3.02 10.41 -18.13
C HIS A 33 3.54 9.32 -17.17
N HIS A 34 3.82 9.69 -15.93
CA HIS A 34 4.15 8.79 -14.83
C HIS A 34 3.12 8.98 -13.72
N ASN A 35 2.29 7.97 -13.54
CA ASN A 35 1.24 7.97 -12.55
C ASN A 35 1.73 7.29 -11.27
N GLY A 36 1.21 7.67 -10.13
CA GLY A 36 1.46 7.05 -8.86
C GLY A 36 0.15 6.71 -8.14
N ASN A 37 0.26 6.58 -6.84
CA ASN A 37 -0.84 6.26 -5.93
C ASN A 37 -2.04 7.23 -6.04
N HIS A 38 -1.83 8.49 -6.41
CA HIS A 38 -2.89 9.49 -6.59
C HIS A 38 -3.91 9.07 -7.67
N LEU A 39 -3.43 8.62 -8.84
CA LEU A 39 -4.34 8.14 -9.89
C LEU A 39 -5.12 6.89 -9.44
N ILE A 40 -4.49 6.01 -8.65
CA ILE A 40 -5.16 4.81 -8.11
C ILE A 40 -6.24 5.23 -7.10
N ALA A 41 -5.96 6.21 -6.25
CA ALA A 41 -6.90 6.76 -5.29
C ALA A 41 -8.11 7.40 -5.98
N ASP A 42 -7.87 8.25 -6.99
CA ASP A 42 -8.92 8.84 -7.82
C ASP A 42 -9.80 7.76 -8.48
N ALA A 43 -9.16 6.76 -9.08
CA ALA A 43 -9.86 5.68 -9.77
C ALA A 43 -10.69 4.82 -8.79
N GLY A 44 -10.14 4.52 -7.61
CA GLY A 44 -10.86 3.83 -6.54
C GLY A 44 -12.07 4.62 -6.05
N ALA A 45 -11.91 5.91 -5.84
CA ALA A 45 -13.01 6.81 -5.46
C ALA A 45 -14.13 6.80 -6.52
N LEU A 46 -13.78 6.83 -7.81
CA LEU A 46 -14.77 6.76 -8.90
C LEU A 46 -15.53 5.43 -8.90
N VAL A 47 -14.89 4.30 -8.58
CA VAL A 47 -15.58 3.01 -8.46
C VAL A 47 -16.59 3.07 -7.32
N PHE A 48 -16.19 3.54 -6.13
CA PHE A 48 -17.10 3.61 -4.98
C PHE A 48 -18.25 4.60 -5.19
N LEU A 49 -17.96 5.80 -5.65
CA LEU A 49 -18.98 6.83 -5.86
C LEU A 49 -19.93 6.50 -7.01
N GLY A 50 -19.39 5.89 -8.08
CA GLY A 50 -20.22 5.42 -9.20
C GLY A 50 -21.23 4.35 -8.79
N GLU A 51 -20.91 3.52 -7.80
CA GLU A 51 -21.79 2.50 -7.25
C GLU A 51 -22.68 3.01 -6.11
N PHE A 52 -22.24 4.03 -5.39
CA PHE A 52 -22.99 4.60 -4.25
C PHE A 52 -24.23 5.36 -4.69
N PHE A 53 -24.13 6.11 -5.79
CA PHE A 53 -25.27 6.86 -6.32
C PHE A 53 -26.20 5.99 -7.14
N PRO A 54 -27.51 6.35 -7.21
CA PRO A 54 -28.45 5.67 -8.12
C PRO A 54 -27.87 5.64 -9.53
N GLN A 55 -27.88 4.46 -10.13
CA GLN A 55 -27.26 4.25 -11.43
C GLN A 55 -27.93 5.09 -12.51
N ASN A 56 -27.16 5.95 -13.11
CA ASN A 56 -27.50 6.72 -14.30
C ASN A 56 -26.28 6.68 -15.25
N ASN A 57 -26.42 7.25 -16.41
CA ASN A 57 -25.34 7.21 -17.41
C ASN A 57 -24.03 7.82 -16.90
N GLU A 58 -24.10 8.87 -16.11
CA GLU A 58 -22.90 9.57 -15.61
C GLU A 58 -22.19 8.76 -14.52
N THR A 59 -22.92 8.27 -13.51
CA THR A 59 -22.31 7.49 -12.41
C THR A 59 -21.82 6.12 -12.89
N ASN A 60 -22.47 5.53 -13.87
CA ASN A 60 -21.97 4.32 -14.53
C ASN A 60 -20.63 4.58 -15.24
N LEU A 61 -20.49 5.73 -15.93
CA LEU A 61 -19.22 6.11 -16.56
C LEU A 61 -18.10 6.31 -15.52
N TRP A 62 -18.42 6.84 -14.34
CA TRP A 62 -17.42 6.96 -13.25
C TRP A 62 -16.92 5.58 -12.84
N CYS A 63 -17.81 4.67 -12.53
CA CYS A 63 -17.47 3.32 -12.11
C CYS A 63 -16.64 2.58 -13.18
N GLU A 64 -17.07 2.59 -14.43
CA GLU A 64 -16.37 1.91 -15.52
C GLU A 64 -14.99 2.51 -15.79
N ARG A 65 -14.89 3.85 -15.80
CA ARG A 65 -13.61 4.53 -16.00
C ARG A 65 -12.63 4.25 -14.87
N GLY A 66 -13.10 4.38 -13.61
CA GLY A 66 -12.28 4.08 -12.44
C GLY A 66 -11.78 2.64 -12.47
N TRP A 67 -12.67 1.69 -12.73
CA TRP A 67 -12.29 0.28 -12.79
C TRP A 67 -11.30 -0.03 -13.94
N SER A 68 -11.52 0.52 -15.11
CA SER A 68 -10.61 0.36 -16.24
C SER A 68 -9.20 0.90 -15.95
N ILE A 69 -9.12 2.01 -15.22
CA ILE A 69 -7.83 2.56 -14.76
C ILE A 69 -7.18 1.59 -13.78
N LEU A 70 -7.88 1.12 -12.74
CA LEU A 70 -7.33 0.21 -11.75
C LEU A 70 -6.79 -1.08 -12.38
N VAL A 71 -7.55 -1.68 -13.31
CA VAL A 71 -7.12 -2.91 -14.03
C VAL A 71 -5.85 -2.65 -14.85
N ARG A 72 -5.70 -1.48 -15.44
CA ARG A 72 -4.50 -1.12 -16.18
C ARG A 72 -3.31 -0.81 -15.26
N GLU A 73 -3.55 -0.01 -14.23
CA GLU A 73 -2.48 0.52 -13.38
C GLU A 73 -1.88 -0.54 -12.45
N ILE A 74 -2.62 -1.55 -12.04
CA ILE A 74 -2.06 -2.64 -11.22
C ILE A 74 -0.90 -3.38 -11.93
N PHE A 75 -0.94 -3.46 -13.27
CA PHE A 75 0.14 -4.07 -14.05
C PHE A 75 1.25 -3.08 -14.44
N ARG A 76 1.03 -1.78 -14.25
CA ARG A 76 2.02 -0.73 -14.51
C ARG A 76 2.78 -0.32 -13.27
N GLN A 77 2.09 -0.29 -12.13
CA GLN A 77 2.63 0.23 -10.88
C GLN A 77 3.02 -0.87 -9.89
N VAL A 78 2.67 -2.12 -10.17
CA VAL A 78 3.11 -3.26 -9.36
C VAL A 78 3.91 -4.20 -10.26
N HIS A 79 5.16 -4.46 -9.88
CA HIS A 79 6.05 -5.40 -10.57
C HIS A 79 5.49 -6.83 -10.57
N ALA A 80 6.01 -7.71 -11.42
CA ALA A 80 5.53 -9.09 -11.48
C ALA A 80 5.80 -9.86 -10.18
N ASP A 81 6.83 -9.48 -9.45
CA ASP A 81 7.18 -10.02 -8.13
C ASP A 81 6.31 -9.49 -6.97
N GLY A 82 5.41 -8.53 -7.24
CA GLY A 82 4.47 -7.98 -6.28
C GLY A 82 4.90 -6.68 -5.61
N THR A 83 6.09 -6.17 -5.89
CA THR A 83 6.55 -4.91 -5.31
C THR A 83 5.89 -3.71 -5.98
N ASP A 84 5.52 -2.71 -5.18
CA ASP A 84 5.09 -1.42 -5.71
C ASP A 84 6.28 -0.65 -6.31
N TYR A 85 6.11 -0.10 -7.49
CA TYR A 85 7.18 0.54 -8.25
C TYR A 85 7.62 1.91 -7.69
N GLU A 86 6.91 2.46 -6.72
CA GLU A 86 7.26 3.74 -6.09
C GLU A 86 8.47 3.65 -5.16
N GLY A 87 8.89 2.42 -4.78
CA GLY A 87 10.13 2.20 -4.02
C GLY A 87 10.01 2.57 -2.55
N SER A 88 8.88 2.22 -1.91
CA SER A 88 8.65 2.45 -0.48
C SER A 88 7.74 1.38 0.11
N THR A 89 8.06 0.90 1.32
CA THR A 89 7.20 -0.05 2.04
C THR A 89 5.90 0.59 2.50
N SER A 90 5.91 1.84 2.90
CA SER A 90 4.72 2.58 3.34
C SER A 90 3.74 2.80 2.17
N TYR A 91 4.26 3.21 1.02
CA TYR A 91 3.45 3.39 -0.19
C TYR A 91 2.99 2.05 -0.77
N HIS A 92 3.81 1.00 -0.70
CA HIS A 92 3.38 -0.35 -1.07
C HIS A 92 2.14 -0.79 -0.28
N ARG A 93 2.11 -0.60 1.04
CA ARG A 93 0.94 -0.88 1.88
C ARG A 93 -0.28 -0.09 1.41
N MET A 94 -0.14 1.22 1.24
CA MET A 94 -1.23 2.10 0.82
C MET A 94 -1.77 1.71 -0.57
N VAL A 95 -0.88 1.46 -1.52
CA VAL A 95 -1.23 1.06 -2.89
C VAL A 95 -1.92 -0.29 -2.93
N ALA A 96 -1.47 -1.25 -2.11
CA ALA A 96 -2.13 -2.55 -2.00
C ALA A 96 -3.58 -2.41 -1.50
N GLU A 97 -3.83 -1.58 -0.49
CA GLU A 97 -5.19 -1.28 -0.01
C GLU A 97 -6.02 -0.55 -1.07
N LEU A 98 -5.43 0.41 -1.80
CA LEU A 98 -6.12 1.14 -2.87
C LEU A 98 -6.56 0.22 -4.02
N PHE A 99 -5.80 -0.80 -4.37
CA PHE A 99 -6.20 -1.81 -5.35
C PHE A 99 -7.18 -2.84 -4.75
N LEU A 100 -7.00 -3.24 -3.50
CA LEU A 100 -7.77 -4.30 -2.87
C LEU A 100 -9.25 -3.93 -2.70
N TRP A 101 -9.53 -2.76 -2.15
CA TRP A 101 -10.88 -2.39 -1.73
C TRP A 101 -11.86 -2.23 -2.89
N PRO A 102 -11.53 -1.58 -4.00
CA PRO A 102 -12.42 -1.55 -5.16
C PRO A 102 -12.68 -2.94 -5.75
N ALA A 103 -11.67 -3.82 -5.77
CA ALA A 103 -11.82 -5.20 -6.23
C ALA A 103 -12.75 -6.01 -5.30
N ARG A 104 -12.55 -5.90 -3.98
CA ARG A 104 -13.44 -6.51 -2.98
C ARG A 104 -14.87 -6.00 -3.11
N TYR A 105 -15.06 -4.71 -3.26
CA TYR A 105 -16.36 -4.09 -3.43
C TYR A 105 -17.08 -4.63 -4.67
N ARG A 106 -16.39 -4.70 -5.81
CA ARG A 106 -16.95 -5.28 -7.05
C ARG A 106 -17.33 -6.74 -6.86
N ARG A 107 -16.50 -7.52 -6.21
CA ARG A 107 -16.78 -8.92 -5.92
C ARG A 107 -18.04 -9.11 -5.09
N VAL A 108 -18.20 -8.35 -4.01
CA VAL A 108 -19.43 -8.40 -3.15
C VAL A 108 -20.68 -8.02 -3.95
N ARG A 109 -20.52 -7.23 -5.01
CA ARG A 109 -21.59 -6.84 -5.94
C ARG A 109 -21.72 -7.80 -7.12
N GLU A 110 -21.07 -8.97 -7.06
CA GLU A 110 -21.08 -9.99 -8.12
C GLU A 110 -20.59 -9.46 -9.48
N LYS A 111 -19.77 -8.39 -9.47
CA LYS A 111 -19.11 -7.86 -10.65
C LYS A 111 -17.76 -8.53 -10.85
N GLY A 112 -17.45 -8.89 -12.09
CA GLY A 112 -16.22 -9.59 -12.43
C GLY A 112 -14.95 -8.79 -12.07
N VAL A 113 -13.96 -9.51 -11.53
CA VAL A 113 -12.59 -9.05 -11.35
C VAL A 113 -11.70 -10.04 -12.09
N PRO A 114 -10.78 -9.59 -12.97
CA PRO A 114 -9.88 -10.49 -13.69
C PRO A 114 -9.01 -11.31 -12.73
N GLU A 115 -8.79 -12.60 -13.00
CA GLU A 115 -7.95 -13.45 -12.14
C GLU A 115 -6.52 -12.91 -12.03
N LEU A 116 -5.94 -12.42 -13.13
CA LEU A 116 -4.62 -11.80 -13.13
C LEU A 116 -4.51 -10.57 -12.20
N TYR A 117 -5.63 -9.89 -11.92
CA TYR A 117 -5.65 -8.82 -10.92
C TYR A 117 -5.46 -9.38 -9.51
N TYR A 118 -6.15 -10.48 -9.21
CA TYR A 118 -5.98 -11.19 -7.94
C TYR A 118 -4.57 -11.79 -7.81
N ASP A 119 -4.00 -12.33 -8.88
CA ASP A 119 -2.62 -12.80 -8.88
C ASP A 119 -1.64 -11.71 -8.48
N ARG A 120 -1.85 -10.49 -8.98
CA ARG A 120 -1.00 -9.36 -8.59
C ARG A 120 -1.16 -9.00 -7.10
N LEU A 121 -2.37 -9.02 -6.58
CA LEU A 121 -2.62 -8.81 -5.14
C LEU A 121 -2.00 -9.93 -4.28
N ARG A 122 -2.01 -11.19 -4.75
CA ARG A 122 -1.30 -12.30 -4.07
C ARG A 122 0.21 -12.04 -3.99
N CYS A 123 0.82 -11.60 -5.09
CA CYS A 123 2.22 -11.22 -5.10
C CYS A 123 2.52 -10.05 -4.14
N MET A 124 1.64 -9.04 -4.07
CA MET A 124 1.77 -7.95 -3.10
C MET A 124 1.70 -8.44 -1.65
N ALA A 125 0.80 -9.38 -1.35
CA ALA A 125 0.71 -10.01 -0.03
C ALA A 125 1.98 -10.80 0.31
N GLU A 126 2.54 -11.52 -0.67
CA GLU A 126 3.79 -12.27 -0.49
C GLU A 126 4.98 -11.35 -0.22
N PHE A 127 5.12 -10.26 -0.97
CA PHE A 127 6.15 -9.25 -0.72
C PHE A 127 6.00 -8.64 0.68
N THR A 128 4.77 -8.22 1.05
CA THR A 128 4.51 -7.70 2.40
C THR A 128 4.91 -8.69 3.50
N SER A 129 4.56 -9.97 3.33
CA SER A 129 4.92 -10.99 4.30
C SER A 129 6.44 -11.19 4.41
N ALA A 130 7.14 -11.13 3.28
CA ALA A 130 8.58 -11.31 3.24
C ALA A 130 9.32 -10.16 3.93
N TYR A 131 8.96 -8.90 3.64
CA TYR A 131 9.66 -7.77 4.24
C TYR A 131 9.27 -7.50 5.70
N THR A 132 8.12 -7.98 6.16
CA THR A 132 7.68 -7.73 7.54
C THR A 132 8.62 -8.40 8.54
N LYS A 133 9.20 -7.60 9.42
CA LYS A 133 10.14 -8.03 10.47
C LYS A 133 9.47 -8.93 11.53
N PRO A 134 10.24 -9.65 12.37
CA PRO A 134 9.68 -10.54 13.41
C PRO A 134 8.69 -9.87 14.35
N ASP A 135 8.88 -8.58 14.66
CA ASP A 135 7.99 -7.76 15.50
C ASP A 135 6.74 -7.25 14.80
N GLY A 136 6.54 -7.58 13.51
CA GLY A 136 5.40 -7.15 12.70
C GLY A 136 5.58 -5.79 12.03
N THR A 137 6.69 -5.11 12.25
CA THR A 137 6.97 -3.80 11.61
C THR A 137 7.58 -3.96 10.23
N ALA A 138 7.46 -2.92 9.40
CA ALA A 138 8.11 -2.83 8.09
C ALA A 138 9.51 -2.21 8.20
N PRO A 139 10.43 -2.51 7.27
CA PRO A 139 11.62 -1.70 7.05
C PRO A 139 11.26 -0.27 6.65
N LEU A 140 12.13 0.69 6.97
CA LEU A 140 11.95 2.10 6.62
C LEU A 140 12.53 2.41 5.22
N TRP A 141 12.19 1.58 4.24
CA TRP A 141 12.63 1.73 2.85
C TRP A 141 11.81 2.81 2.14
N GLY A 142 12.49 3.83 1.64
CA GLY A 142 11.89 4.99 0.99
C GLY A 142 11.05 5.86 1.94
N ASP A 143 10.20 6.68 1.36
CA ASP A 143 9.33 7.58 2.12
C ASP A 143 8.32 6.82 2.98
N ALA A 144 8.09 7.34 4.17
CA ALA A 144 7.05 6.88 5.08
C ALA A 144 6.26 8.07 5.61
N ASP A 145 4.96 8.01 5.44
CA ASP A 145 3.99 8.85 6.13
C ASP A 145 2.93 7.98 6.81
N ASP A 146 2.06 8.59 7.57
CA ASP A 146 0.97 7.89 8.24
C ASP A 146 -0.22 7.63 7.32
N GLY A 147 -0.06 7.86 6.01
CA GLY A 147 -1.10 7.76 5.00
C GLY A 147 -1.70 6.36 4.94
N ARG A 148 -2.99 6.28 5.24
CA ARG A 148 -3.80 5.07 5.08
C ARG A 148 -5.13 5.45 4.45
N PRO A 149 -5.47 4.84 3.30
CA PRO A 149 -6.73 5.13 2.64
C PRO A 149 -7.94 4.68 3.49
N TYR A 150 -7.77 3.61 4.26
CA TYR A 150 -8.84 3.02 5.08
C TYR A 150 -8.29 2.57 6.42
N LYS A 151 -8.53 3.36 7.47
CA LYS A 151 -8.12 3.02 8.82
C LYS A 151 -9.32 2.44 9.58
N PHE A 152 -9.40 1.14 9.67
CA PHE A 152 -10.48 0.43 10.36
C PHE A 152 -10.13 0.02 11.79
N GLY A 153 -8.85 -0.12 12.11
CA GLY A 153 -8.35 -0.55 13.40
C GLY A 153 -7.32 0.41 13.99
N GLU A 154 -6.60 -0.06 14.99
CA GLU A 154 -5.62 0.71 15.75
C GLU A 154 -4.16 0.38 15.39
N GLN A 155 -3.93 -0.38 14.31
CA GLN A 155 -2.57 -0.68 13.84
C GLN A 155 -1.75 0.60 13.65
N LEU A 156 -0.52 0.57 14.16
CA LEU A 156 0.42 1.64 13.92
C LEU A 156 0.83 1.69 12.44
N PRO A 157 1.19 2.86 11.92
CA PRO A 157 1.63 3.00 10.53
C PRO A 157 2.81 2.08 10.15
N SER A 158 3.68 1.78 11.09
CA SER A 158 4.80 0.86 10.91
C SER A 158 4.43 -0.63 10.89
N GLN A 159 3.24 -1.01 11.35
CA GLN A 159 2.79 -2.39 11.42
C GLN A 159 2.11 -2.82 10.14
N HIS A 160 2.74 -3.69 9.36
CA HIS A 160 2.22 -4.17 8.08
C HIS A 160 1.77 -5.63 8.09
N ASN A 161 1.97 -6.34 9.20
CA ASN A 161 1.69 -7.77 9.36
C ASN A 161 0.22 -8.18 9.14
N TYR A 162 -0.73 -7.23 9.20
CA TYR A 162 -2.15 -7.49 8.93
C TYR A 162 -2.47 -7.60 7.43
N LEU A 163 -1.70 -6.93 6.57
CA LEU A 163 -2.05 -6.75 5.16
C LEU A 163 -2.10 -8.05 4.36
N PRO A 164 -1.16 -9.01 4.50
CA PRO A 164 -1.27 -10.29 3.80
C PRO A 164 -2.54 -11.07 4.16
N ALA A 165 -2.91 -11.09 5.44
CA ALA A 165 -4.15 -11.71 5.90
C ALA A 165 -5.39 -10.98 5.37
N LEU A 166 -5.38 -9.65 5.39
CA LEU A 166 -6.45 -8.83 4.83
C LEU A 166 -6.68 -9.12 3.35
N ILE A 167 -5.60 -9.14 2.55
CA ILE A 167 -5.68 -9.46 1.12
C ILE A 167 -6.26 -10.87 0.92
N SER A 168 -5.70 -11.87 1.60
CA SER A 168 -6.11 -13.27 1.41
C SER A 168 -7.59 -13.49 1.72
N LEU A 169 -8.09 -12.89 2.79
CA LEU A 169 -9.49 -12.96 3.19
C LEU A 169 -10.40 -12.16 2.23
N ALA A 170 -9.97 -11.00 1.79
CA ALA A 170 -10.76 -10.15 0.89
C ALA A 170 -10.95 -10.76 -0.50
N ILE A 171 -9.99 -11.55 -0.98
CA ILE A 171 -10.08 -12.25 -2.28
C ILE A 171 -10.56 -13.71 -2.14
N ASP A 172 -10.89 -14.18 -0.92
CA ASP A 172 -11.27 -15.57 -0.58
C ASP A 172 -10.27 -16.61 -1.07
N ASP A 173 -8.98 -16.36 -0.86
CA ASP A 173 -7.91 -17.28 -1.22
C ASP A 173 -7.57 -18.20 -0.04
N THR A 174 -8.19 -19.37 0.02
CA THR A 174 -8.01 -20.32 1.14
C THR A 174 -6.56 -20.77 1.34
N PRO A 175 -5.76 -21.11 0.30
CA PRO A 175 -4.34 -21.42 0.48
C PRO A 175 -3.54 -20.26 1.07
N LEU A 176 -3.82 -19.05 0.64
CA LEU A 176 -3.17 -17.86 1.15
C LEU A 176 -3.62 -17.54 2.58
N GLN A 177 -4.91 -17.74 2.91
CA GLN A 177 -5.45 -17.57 4.25
C GLN A 177 -4.74 -18.47 5.26
N ALA A 178 -4.51 -19.74 4.93
CA ALA A 178 -3.80 -20.69 5.78
C ALA A 178 -2.35 -20.26 6.07
N SER A 179 -1.78 -19.39 5.23
CA SER A 179 -0.39 -18.89 5.36
C SER A 179 -0.29 -17.59 6.18
N TYR A 180 -1.37 -16.81 6.25
CA TYR A 180 -1.32 -15.42 6.74
C TYR A 180 -2.45 -15.07 7.72
N PHE A 181 -2.83 -15.97 8.60
CA PHE A 181 -3.87 -15.63 9.55
C PHE A 181 -3.44 -14.55 10.55
N SER A 182 -4.26 -13.52 10.71
CA SER A 182 -4.11 -12.49 11.73
C SER A 182 -5.48 -12.13 12.30
N SER A 183 -5.61 -12.15 13.61
CA SER A 183 -6.83 -11.77 14.35
C SER A 183 -6.91 -10.27 14.63
N SER A 184 -6.38 -9.44 13.74
CA SER A 184 -6.38 -8.00 13.97
C SER A 184 -7.79 -7.40 13.89
N THR A 185 -8.07 -6.41 14.74
CA THR A 185 -9.30 -5.62 14.71
C THR A 185 -9.52 -4.99 13.34
N GLU A 186 -8.47 -4.69 12.62
CA GLU A 186 -8.48 -4.21 11.24
C GLU A 186 -9.25 -5.14 10.31
N ILE A 187 -8.95 -6.44 10.37
CA ILE A 187 -9.59 -7.47 9.54
C ILE A 187 -11.06 -7.63 9.91
N ILE A 188 -11.38 -7.64 11.20
CA ILE A 188 -12.77 -7.78 11.68
C ILE A 188 -13.63 -6.61 11.17
N TRP A 189 -13.16 -5.39 11.31
CA TRP A 189 -13.88 -4.21 10.85
C TRP A 189 -13.96 -4.11 9.33
N ALA A 190 -12.90 -4.51 8.65
CA ALA A 190 -12.80 -4.40 7.20
C ALA A 190 -13.70 -5.41 6.46
N LEU A 191 -13.81 -6.62 6.97
CA LEU A 191 -14.50 -7.72 6.29
C LEU A 191 -15.85 -8.10 6.90
N GLY A 192 -16.17 -7.56 8.07
CA GLY A 192 -17.39 -7.87 8.80
C GLY A 192 -17.24 -9.08 9.75
N ILE A 193 -18.26 -9.31 10.54
CA ILE A 193 -18.31 -10.38 11.55
C ILE A 193 -18.43 -11.75 10.84
N GLY A 194 -17.56 -12.68 11.15
CA GLY A 194 -17.60 -14.05 10.61
C GLY A 194 -16.22 -14.69 10.49
N VAL A 195 -15.16 -13.96 10.80
CA VAL A 195 -13.86 -14.58 11.04
C VAL A 195 -13.94 -15.19 12.42
N ASP A 196 -13.95 -16.55 12.47
CA ASP A 196 -13.93 -17.28 13.73
C ASP A 196 -12.59 -16.99 14.42
N VAL A 197 -12.59 -15.99 15.32
CA VAL A 197 -11.40 -15.55 16.06
C VAL A 197 -11.08 -16.47 17.24
N ASP A 198 -11.92 -17.48 17.52
CA ASP A 198 -11.73 -18.41 18.63
C ASP A 198 -10.76 -19.57 18.31
N GLY A 199 -10.31 -19.69 17.10
CA GLY A 199 -9.20 -20.57 16.77
C GLY A 199 -7.87 -19.95 17.19
N GLU A 200 -7.24 -20.47 18.24
CA GLU A 200 -5.79 -20.37 18.43
C GLU A 200 -5.07 -21.00 17.22
N VAL A 201 -5.17 -20.34 16.08
CA VAL A 201 -4.28 -20.65 14.96
C VAL A 201 -2.97 -19.96 15.31
N ALA A 202 -2.12 -20.70 16.02
CA ALA A 202 -0.73 -20.37 16.15
C ALA A 202 -0.16 -20.23 14.74
N THR A 203 -0.15 -19.04 14.23
CA THR A 203 0.46 -18.72 12.94
C THR A 203 1.95 -18.89 13.12
N LYS A 204 2.48 -20.04 12.70
CA LYS A 204 3.88 -20.05 12.31
C LYS A 204 3.99 -19.03 11.18
N LYS A 205 4.56 -17.87 11.49
CA LYS A 205 4.97 -16.89 10.48
C LYS A 205 5.75 -17.67 9.43
N ARG A 206 5.30 -17.65 8.20
CA ARG A 206 6.05 -18.27 7.11
C ARG A 206 7.33 -17.47 6.93
N VAL A 207 8.44 -18.06 7.36
CA VAL A 207 9.78 -17.49 7.15
C VAL A 207 10.13 -17.62 5.69
N ILE A 208 10.34 -16.51 5.01
CA ILE A 208 10.62 -16.50 3.58
C ILE A 208 11.90 -15.69 3.34
N SER A 209 12.99 -16.41 3.00
CA SER A 209 14.11 -15.78 2.30
C SER A 209 13.78 -15.77 0.81
N LYS A 210 13.70 -14.59 0.19
CA LYS A 210 13.27 -14.44 -1.19
C LYS A 210 13.94 -13.28 -1.89
N ALA A 211 14.24 -13.47 -3.18
CA ALA A 211 14.60 -12.43 -4.11
C ALA A 211 13.35 -11.87 -4.80
N PHE A 212 13.25 -10.55 -4.86
CA PHE A 212 12.29 -9.80 -5.64
C PHE A 212 13.07 -9.08 -6.74
N ASP A 213 13.37 -9.83 -7.80
CA ASP A 213 14.34 -9.42 -8.82
C ASP A 213 13.88 -8.23 -9.65
N ASP A 214 12.55 -8.07 -9.84
CA ASP A 214 12.00 -6.95 -10.62
C ASP A 214 12.21 -5.61 -9.92
N SER A 215 12.18 -5.60 -8.59
CA SER A 215 12.43 -4.40 -7.77
C SER A 215 13.86 -4.31 -7.26
N GLY A 216 14.62 -5.41 -7.29
CA GLY A 216 15.97 -5.48 -6.72
C GLY A 216 15.99 -5.58 -5.19
N VAL A 217 14.89 -6.02 -4.57
CA VAL A 217 14.81 -6.23 -3.12
C VAL A 217 15.10 -7.68 -2.78
N TYR A 218 15.97 -7.88 -1.78
CA TYR A 218 16.35 -9.21 -1.30
C TYR A 218 16.07 -9.34 0.19
N ILE A 219 15.42 -10.42 0.56
CA ILE A 219 15.08 -10.73 1.96
C ILE A 219 15.81 -12.00 2.37
N MET A 220 16.53 -11.92 3.48
CA MET A 220 17.07 -13.09 4.18
C MET A 220 16.38 -13.20 5.53
N ALA A 221 15.75 -14.32 5.79
CA ALA A 221 14.95 -14.48 7.01
C ALA A 221 15.11 -15.88 7.62
N SER A 222 15.13 -15.92 8.94
CA SER A 222 14.93 -17.10 9.79
C SER A 222 13.74 -16.85 10.74
N GLU A 223 13.51 -17.70 11.70
CA GLU A 223 12.46 -17.49 12.71
C GLU A 223 12.73 -16.25 13.58
N VAL A 224 13.98 -15.88 13.77
CA VAL A 224 14.44 -14.81 14.69
C VAL A 224 15.27 -13.74 14.01
N ASP A 225 15.75 -13.99 12.79
CA ASP A 225 16.57 -13.07 12.04
C ASP A 225 15.83 -12.54 10.82
N HIS A 226 16.11 -11.31 10.44
CA HIS A 226 15.55 -10.72 9.24
C HIS A 226 16.51 -9.68 8.68
N VAL A 227 16.86 -9.78 7.41
CA VAL A 227 17.63 -8.78 6.69
C VAL A 227 16.85 -8.36 5.45
N PHE A 228 16.58 -7.07 5.35
CA PHE A 228 16.03 -6.44 4.16
C PHE A 228 17.16 -5.73 3.42
N ILE A 229 17.33 -5.96 2.13
CA ILE A 229 18.39 -5.39 1.31
C ILE A 229 17.75 -4.74 0.08
N ASP A 230 18.03 -3.48 -0.16
CA ASP A 230 17.68 -2.76 -1.39
C ASP A 230 18.86 -2.74 -2.35
N CYS A 231 18.71 -3.35 -3.51
CA CYS A 231 19.66 -3.30 -4.63
C CYS A 231 18.98 -2.79 -5.91
N GLY A 232 17.81 -2.18 -5.74
CA GLY A 232 16.96 -1.79 -6.84
C GLY A 232 17.21 -0.39 -7.40
N PRO A 233 16.45 -0.02 -8.42
CA PRO A 233 16.42 1.35 -8.90
C PRO A 233 15.70 2.25 -7.89
N VAL A 234 15.93 3.56 -7.99
CA VAL A 234 15.36 4.56 -7.07
C VAL A 234 13.82 4.66 -7.06
N GLY A 235 13.14 3.76 -7.77
CA GLY A 235 11.68 3.70 -7.83
C GLY A 235 11.05 4.69 -8.80
N HIS A 236 9.73 4.60 -8.96
CA HIS A 236 8.87 5.46 -9.79
C HIS A 236 9.40 5.65 -11.22
N GLY A 237 9.85 4.53 -11.84
CA GLY A 237 10.45 4.55 -13.17
C GLY A 237 11.76 5.34 -13.28
N GLY A 238 12.55 5.41 -12.20
CA GLY A 238 13.82 6.13 -12.12
C GLY A 238 13.70 7.60 -11.71
N ARG A 239 12.52 8.07 -11.33
CA ARG A 239 12.29 9.45 -10.86
C ARG A 239 12.53 9.64 -9.37
N GLY A 240 12.47 8.55 -8.59
CA GLY A 240 12.68 8.60 -7.16
C GLY A 240 11.67 9.44 -6.40
N GLY A 241 10.38 9.38 -6.80
CA GLY A 241 9.32 10.18 -6.15
C GLY A 241 9.27 9.94 -4.64
N HIS A 242 9.35 8.68 -4.25
CA HIS A 242 9.38 8.23 -2.86
C HIS A 242 10.66 7.44 -2.49
N GLY A 243 11.55 7.21 -3.45
CA GLY A 243 12.85 6.58 -3.20
C GLY A 243 13.86 7.56 -2.61
N HIS A 244 14.83 7.02 -1.89
CA HIS A 244 15.95 7.74 -1.30
C HIS A 244 17.27 7.42 -2.03
N ASN A 245 18.36 8.05 -1.61
CA ASN A 245 19.71 7.74 -2.08
C ASN A 245 20.30 6.59 -1.24
N ASP A 246 19.66 5.46 -1.26
CA ASP A 246 19.86 4.32 -0.37
C ASP A 246 20.11 2.99 -1.08
N CYS A 247 20.40 3.00 -2.38
CA CYS A 247 20.73 1.78 -3.12
C CYS A 247 21.91 1.04 -2.45
N LEU A 248 21.79 -0.26 -2.28
CA LEU A 248 22.63 -1.16 -1.49
C LEU A 248 22.52 -0.95 0.03
N SER A 249 21.47 -0.28 0.49
CA SER A 249 21.18 -0.20 1.92
C SER A 249 20.59 -1.50 2.44
N PHE A 250 20.70 -1.69 3.75
CA PHE A 250 20.06 -2.82 4.41
C PHE A 250 19.64 -2.48 5.84
N GLU A 251 18.56 -3.11 6.26
CA GLU A 251 18.16 -3.21 7.67
C GLU A 251 18.36 -4.64 8.17
N ALA A 252 18.74 -4.80 9.42
CA ALA A 252 18.99 -6.12 10.01
C ALA A 252 18.40 -6.24 11.41
N VAL A 253 17.69 -7.34 11.63
CA VAL A 253 17.25 -7.84 12.93
C VAL A 253 17.94 -9.18 13.16
N LEU A 254 18.66 -9.33 14.26
CA LEU A 254 19.34 -10.57 14.63
C LEU A 254 18.91 -11.02 16.03
N ASN A 255 18.48 -12.25 16.16
CA ASN A 255 17.91 -12.80 17.41
C ASN A 255 16.78 -11.90 17.96
N GLU A 256 15.85 -11.48 17.09
CA GLU A 256 14.75 -10.56 17.40
C GLU A 256 15.17 -9.14 17.83
N VAL A 257 16.48 -8.82 17.80
CA VAL A 257 16.99 -7.51 18.17
C VAL A 257 17.28 -6.69 16.91
N PRO A 258 16.66 -5.51 16.73
CA PRO A 258 17.04 -4.59 15.67
C PRO A 258 18.49 -4.15 15.83
N LEU A 259 19.35 -4.54 14.88
CA LEU A 259 20.77 -4.23 14.90
C LEU A 259 21.09 -3.00 14.05
N LEU A 260 20.50 -2.95 12.87
CA LEU A 260 20.62 -1.83 11.93
C LEU A 260 19.23 -1.46 11.43
N THR A 261 18.88 -0.20 11.57
CA THR A 261 17.63 0.38 11.10
C THR A 261 17.92 1.59 10.23
N ASP A 262 17.04 1.92 9.31
CA ASP A 262 17.12 3.13 8.52
C ASP A 262 16.67 4.35 9.31
N SER A 263 17.05 5.54 8.83
CA SER A 263 16.68 6.83 9.44
C SER A 263 15.24 7.25 9.10
N GLY A 264 14.63 6.66 8.07
CA GLY A 264 13.30 7.01 7.57
C GLY A 264 13.24 8.38 6.90
N THR A 265 12.05 8.96 6.88
CA THR A 265 11.72 10.16 6.09
C THR A 265 11.85 11.46 6.87
N TYR A 266 11.48 11.44 8.12
CA TYR A 266 11.37 12.56 9.07
C TYR A 266 10.35 13.63 8.64
N VAL A 267 10.64 14.40 7.57
CA VAL A 267 9.76 15.47 7.05
C VAL A 267 9.65 15.43 5.53
N TYR A 268 8.56 15.99 4.99
CA TYR A 268 8.38 16.19 3.55
C TYR A 268 8.72 17.63 3.14
N THR A 269 7.70 18.47 2.96
CA THR A 269 7.82 19.84 2.42
C THR A 269 8.03 20.91 3.49
N GLU A 270 7.89 20.56 4.76
CA GLU A 270 8.01 21.51 5.87
C GLU A 270 9.41 22.13 5.95
N ASN A 271 10.46 21.33 5.67
CA ASN A 271 11.84 21.76 5.70
C ASN A 271 12.69 20.99 4.68
N PHE A 272 13.04 21.62 3.58
CA PHE A 272 13.82 21.01 2.48
C PHE A 272 15.23 20.56 2.91
N GLN A 273 15.86 21.25 3.86
CA GLN A 273 17.18 20.85 4.32
C GLN A 273 17.12 19.51 5.06
N TRP A 274 16.18 19.35 5.99
CA TRP A 274 15.95 18.09 6.68
C TRP A 274 15.44 17.00 5.72
N ARG A 275 14.52 17.34 4.82
CA ARG A 275 14.06 16.41 3.80
C ARG A 275 15.22 15.84 2.99
N ASN A 276 16.12 16.70 2.48
CA ASN A 276 17.26 16.26 1.69
C ASN A 276 18.32 15.52 2.53
N SER A 277 18.47 15.87 3.81
CA SER A 277 19.35 15.12 4.71
C SER A 277 18.88 13.69 4.91
N PHE A 278 17.60 13.50 5.23
CA PHE A 278 17.05 12.17 5.52
C PHE A 278 16.94 11.27 4.29
N ARG A 279 16.73 11.80 3.11
CA ARG A 279 16.76 11.02 1.86
C ARG A 279 18.15 10.94 1.21
N GLY A 280 19.17 11.55 1.84
CA GLY A 280 20.54 11.59 1.34
C GLY A 280 21.35 10.37 1.75
N THR A 281 22.32 9.98 0.92
CA THR A 281 23.14 8.76 1.06
C THR A 281 23.76 8.62 2.45
N SER A 282 24.14 9.73 3.10
CA SER A 282 24.81 9.71 4.40
C SER A 282 23.92 9.30 5.59
N PHE A 283 22.59 9.28 5.39
CA PHE A 283 21.63 8.92 6.42
C PHE A 283 21.16 7.46 6.33
N HIS A 284 21.65 6.72 5.34
CA HIS A 284 21.28 5.33 5.10
C HIS A 284 22.44 4.35 5.36
N ASN A 285 22.11 3.10 5.60
CA ASN A 285 23.07 2.01 5.79
C ASN A 285 23.62 1.52 4.43
N THR A 286 24.19 2.43 3.65
CA THR A 286 24.62 2.21 2.28
C THR A 286 26.05 2.69 2.03
N PRO A 287 26.80 2.11 1.06
CA PRO A 287 28.11 2.62 0.67
C PRO A 287 28.02 4.04 0.10
N ARG A 288 28.91 4.92 0.57
CA ARG A 288 29.08 6.27 0.03
C ARG A 288 30.47 6.46 -0.55
N ILE A 289 30.56 6.85 -1.82
CA ILE A 289 31.81 7.03 -2.55
C ILE A 289 32.17 8.52 -2.56
N ASP A 290 33.41 8.86 -2.17
CA ASP A 290 33.99 10.20 -2.20
C ASP A 290 33.11 11.30 -1.58
N GLN A 291 32.33 10.96 -0.56
CA GLN A 291 31.38 11.88 0.09
C GLN A 291 30.33 12.47 -0.86
N THR A 292 30.05 11.79 -1.98
CA THR A 292 29.04 12.22 -2.95
C THR A 292 27.70 11.53 -2.71
N GLU A 293 26.62 12.17 -3.14
CA GLU A 293 25.29 11.56 -3.20
C GLU A 293 25.20 10.55 -4.36
N GLN A 294 24.48 9.44 -4.17
CA GLN A 294 24.24 8.45 -5.22
C GLN A 294 23.48 9.05 -6.42
N ASN A 295 22.49 9.89 -6.14
CA ASN A 295 21.75 10.66 -7.14
C ASN A 295 21.69 12.12 -6.74
N ARG A 296 21.67 13.01 -7.71
CA ARG A 296 21.46 14.44 -7.46
C ARG A 296 20.01 14.69 -7.09
N PHE A 297 19.79 15.45 -6.01
CA PHE A 297 18.47 16.02 -5.77
C PHE A 297 18.20 17.10 -6.82
N VAL A 298 17.06 17.01 -7.48
CA VAL A 298 16.57 18.08 -8.33
C VAL A 298 16.00 19.14 -7.38
N SER A 299 16.56 20.34 -7.40
CA SER A 299 15.96 21.48 -6.70
C SER A 299 14.69 21.86 -7.45
N ASP A 300 13.57 21.85 -6.79
CA ASP A 300 12.38 22.53 -7.28
C ASP A 300 12.53 24.04 -7.16
#